data_0b3b1bc27df5b1f76c1cd61d4fc051c6
#
_entry.id   0b3b1bc27df5b1f76c1cd61d4fc051c6
#
_cell.length_a   1.000
_cell.length_b   1.000
_cell.length_c   1.000
_cell.angle_alpha   90.00
_cell.angle_beta   90.00
_cell.angle_gamma   90.00
#
_symmetry.space_group_name_H-M   'P 1'
#
loop_
_entity.id
_entity.type
_entity.pdbx_description
1 polymer ?
#
loop_
_entity_poly.entity_id
_entity_poly.type
_entity_poly.pdbx_seq_one_letter_code
_entity_poly.pdbx_strand_id
1 'polypeptide(L)'
;LDMSSVNSIEDVTDILKQVKEAYPDMIPLAPVEPGHIGLDVTWGDVDFLTDSMYSPTGVLMGDDLTVTDLYSTDIYKERCELVRSWYNDGLVMQDAATTTSAAAETMSSGNYFCYIAAYSYPEADTAASLEAQCGGYPIGAKMIGDAYLSTGDVNMVSWMISSTTDVPEAAMKFLNLTYTDADVINLLIYGIEGRDYVKNDDGTVSYPEGEDSTTVPYTAQLSCGTLGNYFLMYCLEGSDPASLDWELEQNKIAKTSPAMGFTFDSSSVKTQYTAVNNVIKQYMPGLNCGSLDPDTEIEKFVKALDDAGYQDILNAKQEQLDAWVAQQK
;
A
#
# COMPACT_ATOMS: atom_id res chain seq x y z
N LEU A 1 7.82 23.29 -9.92
CA LEU A 1 6.90 23.12 -8.76
C LEU A 1 7.71 22.99 -7.48
N ASP A 2 7.28 23.69 -6.44
CA ASP A 2 7.88 23.56 -5.12
C ASP A 2 7.07 22.55 -4.29
N MET A 3 7.63 21.35 -4.12
CA MET A 3 7.01 20.29 -3.35
C MET A 3 7.32 20.36 -1.85
N SER A 4 8.15 21.33 -1.40
CA SER A 4 8.53 21.43 0.02
C SER A 4 7.37 21.85 0.93
N SER A 5 6.34 22.49 0.37
CA SER A 5 5.13 22.90 1.09
C SER A 5 4.07 21.82 1.19
N VAL A 6 4.23 20.68 0.50
CA VAL A 6 3.25 19.58 0.49
C VAL A 6 3.50 18.68 1.69
N ASN A 7 2.62 18.72 2.68
CA ASN A 7 2.71 17.92 3.90
C ASN A 7 1.42 17.16 4.20
N SER A 8 0.34 17.49 3.51
CA SER A 8 -0.97 16.84 3.65
C SER A 8 -1.60 16.60 2.28
N ILE A 9 -2.67 15.84 2.25
CA ILE A 9 -3.42 15.57 1.01
C ILE A 9 -4.11 16.84 0.49
N GLU A 10 -4.50 17.74 1.36
CA GLU A 10 -5.12 19.00 1.01
C GLU A 10 -4.15 19.91 0.25
N ASP A 11 -2.86 19.90 0.63
CA ASP A 11 -1.80 20.68 -0.03
C ASP A 11 -1.59 20.25 -1.50
N VAL A 12 -1.90 18.99 -1.82
CA VAL A 12 -1.80 18.47 -3.20
C VAL A 12 -2.72 19.25 -4.16
N THR A 13 -3.85 19.76 -3.69
CA THR A 13 -4.81 20.51 -4.52
C THR A 13 -4.17 21.65 -5.28
N ASP A 14 -3.33 22.43 -4.61
CA ASP A 14 -2.69 23.59 -5.24
C ASP A 14 -1.67 23.16 -6.30
N ILE A 15 -0.97 22.07 -6.07
CA ILE A 15 -0.04 21.48 -7.06
C ILE A 15 -0.81 21.01 -8.30
N LEU A 16 -1.91 20.27 -8.13
CA LEU A 16 -2.73 19.80 -9.24
C LEU A 16 -3.27 20.96 -10.08
N LYS A 17 -3.72 22.04 -9.45
CA LYS A 17 -4.20 23.26 -10.14
C LYS A 17 -3.09 23.97 -10.91
N GLN A 18 -1.90 24.11 -10.32
CA GLN A 18 -0.74 24.71 -11.00
C GLN A 18 -0.33 23.88 -12.24
N VAL A 19 -0.37 22.57 -12.13
CA VAL A 19 -0.09 21.67 -13.28
C VAL A 19 -1.12 21.87 -14.38
N LYS A 20 -2.42 21.90 -14.02
CA LYS A 20 -3.51 22.08 -14.99
C LYS A 20 -3.45 23.44 -15.70
N GLU A 21 -3.06 24.48 -14.98
CA GLU A 21 -2.88 25.82 -15.56
C GLU A 21 -1.67 25.86 -16.53
N ALA A 22 -0.53 25.29 -16.11
CA ALA A 22 0.69 25.28 -16.91
C ALA A 22 0.62 24.34 -18.11
N TYR A 23 -0.09 23.23 -17.99
CA TYR A 23 -0.21 22.17 -18.99
C TYR A 23 -1.67 21.74 -19.14
N PRO A 24 -2.51 22.51 -19.86
CA PRO A 24 -3.97 22.28 -19.93
C PRO A 24 -4.38 20.91 -20.48
N ASP A 25 -3.55 20.31 -21.33
CA ASP A 25 -3.79 18.99 -21.94
C ASP A 25 -3.36 17.84 -21.03
N MET A 26 -2.56 18.09 -19.99
CA MET A 26 -2.11 17.10 -19.04
C MET A 26 -3.20 16.80 -18.00
N ILE A 27 -3.35 15.56 -17.63
CA ILE A 27 -4.20 15.15 -16.51
C ILE A 27 -3.34 15.14 -15.23
N PRO A 28 -3.65 16.00 -14.24
CA PRO A 28 -2.80 16.14 -13.07
C PRO A 28 -2.67 14.87 -12.22
N LEU A 29 -3.78 14.14 -11.97
CA LEU A 29 -3.81 12.97 -11.09
C LEU A 29 -4.33 11.73 -11.82
N ALA A 30 -3.50 10.69 -11.89
CA ALA A 30 -3.84 9.37 -12.37
C ALA A 30 -4.27 8.46 -11.21
N PRO A 31 -5.10 7.42 -11.43
CA PRO A 31 -5.35 6.39 -10.43
C PRO A 31 -4.09 5.57 -10.18
N VAL A 32 -3.87 5.17 -8.92
CA VAL A 32 -2.80 4.24 -8.55
C VAL A 32 -3.14 2.81 -8.99
N GLU A 33 -4.40 2.45 -8.85
CA GLU A 33 -5.00 1.19 -9.28
C GLU A 33 -6.41 1.45 -9.85
N PRO A 34 -6.99 0.51 -10.59
CA PRO A 34 -8.36 0.64 -11.09
C PRO A 34 -9.37 0.99 -9.99
N GLY A 35 -10.00 2.15 -10.10
CA GLY A 35 -10.97 2.64 -9.12
C GLY A 35 -10.39 3.30 -7.86
N HIS A 36 -9.07 3.50 -7.79
CA HIS A 36 -8.40 4.07 -6.62
C HIS A 36 -7.41 5.16 -7.03
N ILE A 37 -7.57 6.35 -6.50
CA ILE A 37 -6.64 7.47 -6.72
C ILE A 37 -5.63 7.66 -5.59
N GLY A 38 -5.55 6.69 -4.66
CA GLY A 38 -4.58 6.66 -3.57
C GLY A 38 -4.99 7.42 -2.31
N LEU A 39 -6.22 7.91 -2.20
CA LEU A 39 -6.68 8.55 -0.96
C LEU A 39 -6.80 7.59 0.20
N ASP A 40 -6.99 6.31 -0.09
CA ASP A 40 -7.11 5.25 0.91
C ASP A 40 -5.84 5.10 1.76
N VAL A 41 -4.68 5.50 1.22
CA VAL A 41 -3.38 5.45 1.92
C VAL A 41 -3.09 6.72 2.72
N THR A 42 -3.93 7.73 2.66
CA THR A 42 -3.71 9.04 3.31
C THR A 42 -4.54 9.24 4.57
N TRP A 43 -5.11 8.17 5.13
CA TRP A 43 -5.94 8.22 6.34
C TRP A 43 -5.16 8.52 7.64
N GLY A 44 -3.82 8.50 7.59
CA GLY A 44 -2.98 8.66 8.77
C GLY A 44 -3.00 7.42 9.66
N ASP A 45 -3.34 7.57 10.94
CA ASP A 45 -3.33 6.51 11.93
C ASP A 45 -4.65 5.71 11.98
N VAL A 46 -5.06 5.15 10.86
CA VAL A 46 -6.22 4.25 10.74
C VAL A 46 -5.73 2.80 10.65
N ASP A 47 -6.23 1.94 11.54
CA ASP A 47 -6.03 0.50 11.47
C ASP A 47 -7.25 -0.16 10.83
N PHE A 48 -7.06 -0.79 9.68
CA PHE A 48 -8.11 -1.50 8.94
C PHE A 48 -8.44 -2.88 9.55
N LEU A 49 -7.86 -3.24 10.71
CA LEU A 49 -8.11 -4.47 11.46
C LEU A 49 -7.93 -5.74 10.60
N THR A 50 -6.81 -5.78 9.87
CA THR A 50 -6.42 -6.86 8.93
C THR A 50 -7.23 -6.96 7.63
N ASP A 51 -8.19 -6.06 7.43
CA ASP A 51 -8.82 -5.89 6.11
C ASP A 51 -7.90 -5.13 5.14
N SER A 52 -8.21 -5.19 3.86
CA SER A 52 -7.60 -4.33 2.86
C SER A 52 -8.08 -2.88 3.02
N MET A 53 -7.21 -1.90 2.80
CA MET A 53 -7.58 -0.49 2.71
C MET A 53 -8.63 -0.21 1.61
N TYR A 54 -8.75 -1.09 0.62
CA TYR A 54 -9.74 -1.01 -0.47
C TYR A 54 -11.06 -1.74 -0.17
N SER A 55 -11.17 -2.42 0.96
CA SER A 55 -12.37 -3.16 1.35
C SER A 55 -12.52 -3.20 2.88
N PRO A 56 -12.40 -2.06 3.58
CA PRO A 56 -12.45 -2.05 5.04
C PRO A 56 -13.87 -2.34 5.54
N THR A 57 -13.98 -3.30 6.45
CA THR A 57 -15.23 -3.67 7.10
C THR A 57 -15.21 -3.34 8.58
N GLY A 58 -14.97 -2.08 8.91
CA GLY A 58 -14.77 -1.53 10.24
C GLY A 58 -13.29 -1.34 10.57
N VAL A 59 -12.97 -0.20 11.15
CA VAL A 59 -11.62 0.31 11.36
C VAL A 59 -11.45 0.84 12.78
N LEU A 60 -10.21 0.99 13.24
CA LEU A 60 -9.88 1.86 14.37
C LEU A 60 -9.35 3.19 13.86
N MET A 61 -9.70 4.28 14.55
CA MET A 61 -9.22 5.61 14.24
C MET A 61 -8.45 6.16 15.46
N GLY A 62 -7.18 6.48 15.23
CA GLY A 62 -6.31 6.96 16.29
C GLY A 62 -6.10 5.93 17.41
N ASP A 63 -6.17 6.40 18.66
CA ASP A 63 -5.92 5.56 19.85
C ASP A 63 -7.20 4.94 20.45
N ASP A 64 -8.35 5.14 19.80
CA ASP A 64 -9.62 4.57 20.25
C ASP A 64 -9.77 3.11 19.81
N LEU A 65 -10.05 2.22 20.77
CA LEU A 65 -10.30 0.80 20.51
C LEU A 65 -11.78 0.53 20.14
N THR A 66 -12.50 1.51 19.66
CA THR A 66 -13.87 1.38 19.16
C THR A 66 -13.86 1.09 17.66
N VAL A 67 -14.40 -0.05 17.28
CA VAL A 67 -14.57 -0.40 15.86
C VAL A 67 -15.57 0.53 15.20
N THR A 68 -15.11 1.31 14.24
CA THR A 68 -15.85 2.40 13.63
C THR A 68 -16.26 2.03 12.19
N ASP A 69 -17.47 2.44 11.81
CA ASP A 69 -17.89 2.51 10.42
C ASP A 69 -17.20 3.70 9.75
N LEU A 70 -16.15 3.43 8.98
CA LEU A 70 -15.38 4.45 8.28
C LEU A 70 -16.27 5.29 7.34
N TYR A 71 -17.20 4.66 6.65
CA TYR A 71 -18.01 5.28 5.59
C TYR A 71 -19.08 6.25 6.11
N SER A 72 -19.42 6.14 7.41
CA SER A 72 -20.34 7.06 8.11
C SER A 72 -19.63 8.23 8.80
N THR A 73 -18.30 8.33 8.68
CA THR A 73 -17.53 9.42 9.30
C THR A 73 -17.55 10.69 8.48
N ASP A 74 -17.48 11.84 9.16
CA ASP A 74 -17.27 13.14 8.49
C ASP A 74 -15.97 13.16 7.68
N ILE A 75 -14.91 12.51 8.17
CA ILE A 75 -13.61 12.41 7.48
C ILE A 75 -13.77 11.72 6.12
N TYR A 76 -14.52 10.62 6.03
CA TYR A 76 -14.79 9.95 4.75
C TYR A 76 -15.55 10.87 3.79
N LYS A 77 -16.56 11.56 4.31
CA LYS A 77 -17.34 12.52 3.52
C LYS A 77 -16.47 13.66 3.00
N GLU A 78 -15.67 14.29 3.85
CA GLU A 78 -14.74 15.37 3.47
C GLU A 78 -13.74 14.92 2.39
N ARG A 79 -13.22 13.68 2.48
CA ARG A 79 -12.35 13.10 1.44
C ARG A 79 -13.08 12.92 0.11
N CYS A 80 -14.29 12.38 0.13
CA CYS A 80 -15.10 12.25 -1.09
C CYS A 80 -15.44 13.62 -1.71
N GLU A 81 -15.75 14.63 -0.90
CA GLU A 81 -16.00 16.01 -1.36
C GLU A 81 -14.75 16.62 -1.99
N LEU A 82 -13.58 16.44 -1.37
CA LEU A 82 -12.29 16.92 -1.91
C LEU A 82 -12.05 16.33 -3.29
N VAL A 83 -12.14 15.01 -3.43
CA VAL A 83 -11.93 14.33 -4.71
C VAL A 83 -12.98 14.69 -5.73
N ARG A 84 -14.24 14.86 -5.31
CA ARG A 84 -15.31 15.34 -6.17
C ARG A 84 -14.99 16.71 -6.75
N SER A 85 -14.42 17.61 -5.93
CA SER A 85 -13.96 18.91 -6.43
C SER A 85 -12.86 18.77 -7.48
N TRP A 86 -11.86 17.91 -7.24
CA TRP A 86 -10.80 17.63 -8.20
C TRP A 86 -11.31 17.04 -9.51
N TYR A 87 -12.28 16.13 -9.42
CA TYR A 87 -12.92 15.52 -10.59
C TYR A 87 -13.66 16.59 -11.44
N ASN A 88 -14.44 17.44 -10.80
CA ASN A 88 -15.18 18.51 -11.46
C ASN A 88 -14.28 19.55 -12.10
N ASP A 89 -13.13 19.85 -11.48
CA ASP A 89 -12.11 20.78 -11.99
C ASP A 89 -11.22 20.12 -13.09
N GLY A 90 -11.45 18.85 -13.44
CA GLY A 90 -10.68 18.12 -14.43
C GLY A 90 -9.24 17.83 -13.99
N LEU A 91 -8.99 17.74 -12.68
CA LEU A 91 -7.70 17.44 -12.08
C LEU A 91 -7.44 15.94 -11.98
N VAL A 92 -8.49 15.12 -11.97
CA VAL A 92 -8.44 13.64 -11.92
C VAL A 92 -8.79 13.06 -13.28
N MET A 93 -8.18 11.93 -13.62
CA MET A 93 -8.56 11.12 -14.79
C MET A 93 -10.05 10.80 -14.75
N GLN A 94 -10.79 11.16 -15.81
CA GLN A 94 -12.27 11.12 -15.79
C GLN A 94 -12.86 9.71 -15.75
N ASP A 95 -12.15 8.72 -16.26
CA ASP A 95 -12.50 7.31 -16.23
C ASP A 95 -11.74 6.50 -15.15
N ALA A 96 -11.13 7.18 -14.16
CA ALA A 96 -10.38 6.57 -13.07
C ALA A 96 -11.15 5.47 -12.33
N ALA A 97 -12.47 5.64 -12.16
CA ALA A 97 -13.32 4.65 -11.50
C ALA A 97 -13.50 3.33 -12.28
N THR A 98 -13.19 3.32 -13.57
CA THR A 98 -13.48 2.18 -14.49
C THR A 98 -12.28 1.76 -15.33
N THR A 99 -11.16 2.49 -15.28
CA THR A 99 -9.93 2.11 -15.98
C THR A 99 -9.42 0.74 -15.49
N THR A 100 -8.67 0.07 -16.36
CA THR A 100 -7.98 -1.19 -16.02
C THR A 100 -6.47 -1.03 -16.02
N SER A 101 -5.96 0.16 -16.36
CA SER A 101 -4.52 0.43 -16.43
C SER A 101 -3.97 0.78 -15.04
N ALA A 102 -2.81 0.22 -14.72
CA ALA A 102 -2.05 0.58 -13.52
C ALA A 102 -1.36 1.95 -13.67
N ALA A 103 -0.97 2.55 -12.55
CA ALA A 103 -0.37 3.89 -12.52
C ALA A 103 0.89 3.99 -13.38
N ALA A 104 1.82 3.04 -13.28
CA ALA A 104 3.07 3.05 -14.06
C ALA A 104 2.83 3.02 -15.57
N GLU A 105 1.87 2.21 -16.04
CA GLU A 105 1.47 2.17 -17.45
C GLU A 105 0.87 3.51 -17.88
N THR A 106 -0.01 4.07 -17.06
CA THR A 106 -0.65 5.36 -17.30
C THR A 106 0.39 6.49 -17.37
N MET A 107 1.31 6.55 -16.40
CA MET A 107 2.38 7.54 -16.35
C MET A 107 3.35 7.44 -17.52
N SER A 108 3.64 6.23 -18.01
CA SER A 108 4.56 6.02 -19.16
C SER A 108 4.07 6.66 -20.47
N SER A 109 2.78 7.01 -20.55
CA SER A 109 2.23 7.74 -21.70
C SER A 109 2.70 9.19 -21.79
N GLY A 110 3.22 9.78 -20.70
CA GLY A 110 3.64 11.18 -20.60
C GLY A 110 2.48 12.20 -20.53
N ASN A 111 1.24 11.75 -20.44
CA ASN A 111 0.06 12.63 -20.40
C ASN A 111 -0.46 12.89 -18.99
N TYR A 112 0.18 12.31 -17.97
CA TYR A 112 -0.21 12.41 -16.57
C TYR A 112 0.94 12.96 -15.74
N PHE A 113 0.59 13.70 -14.68
CA PHE A 113 1.60 14.35 -13.86
C PHE A 113 1.99 13.51 -12.63
N CYS A 114 1.01 13.02 -11.86
CA CYS A 114 1.30 12.25 -10.65
C CYS A 114 0.25 11.18 -10.37
N TYR A 115 0.58 10.32 -9.40
CA TYR A 115 -0.35 9.47 -8.67
C TYR A 115 0.04 9.42 -7.19
N ILE A 116 -0.87 8.97 -6.33
CA ILE A 116 -0.68 8.85 -4.88
C ILE A 116 -0.70 7.35 -4.54
N ALA A 117 0.32 6.88 -3.82
CA ALA A 117 0.43 5.47 -3.47
C ALA A 117 1.06 5.29 -2.08
N ALA A 118 0.83 4.13 -1.45
CA ALA A 118 1.64 3.70 -0.32
C ALA A 118 3.04 3.34 -0.82
N TYR A 119 4.07 3.78 -0.10
CA TYR A 119 5.45 3.45 -0.41
C TYR A 119 6.32 3.45 0.85
N SER A 120 7.36 2.61 0.87
CA SER A 120 8.15 2.35 2.08
C SER A 120 9.63 2.70 1.94
N TYR A 121 10.01 3.51 0.95
CA TYR A 121 11.40 3.85 0.67
C TYR A 121 11.65 5.36 0.77
N PRO A 122 12.91 5.81 0.94
CA PRO A 122 13.27 7.21 0.84
C PRO A 122 12.79 7.84 -0.48
N GLU A 123 12.46 9.13 -0.44
CA GLU A 123 11.93 9.86 -1.61
C GLU A 123 12.83 9.72 -2.86
N ALA A 124 14.16 9.76 -2.68
CA ALA A 124 15.11 9.63 -3.79
C ALA A 124 15.11 8.24 -4.43
N ASP A 125 15.05 7.17 -3.62
CA ASP A 125 15.04 5.80 -4.12
C ASP A 125 13.70 5.45 -4.77
N THR A 126 12.60 5.96 -4.20
CA THR A 126 11.27 5.88 -4.80
C THR A 126 11.28 6.50 -6.19
N ALA A 127 11.81 7.72 -6.33
CA ALA A 127 11.91 8.42 -7.59
C ALA A 127 12.73 7.62 -8.62
N ALA A 128 13.92 7.13 -8.24
CA ALA A 128 14.79 6.36 -9.12
C ALA A 128 14.15 5.04 -9.58
N SER A 129 13.49 4.31 -8.66
CA SER A 129 12.80 3.07 -8.98
C SER A 129 11.63 3.26 -9.95
N LEU A 130 10.89 4.37 -9.81
CA LEU A 130 9.71 4.66 -10.61
C LEU A 130 10.05 5.22 -11.99
N GLU A 131 11.19 5.89 -12.18
CA GLU A 131 11.61 6.46 -13.46
C GLU A 131 11.60 5.40 -14.57
N ALA A 132 12.21 4.25 -14.34
CA ALA A 132 12.23 3.16 -15.31
C ALA A 132 10.83 2.58 -15.58
N GLN A 133 9.99 2.46 -14.56
CA GLN A 133 8.63 1.93 -14.68
C GLN A 133 7.68 2.89 -15.39
N CYS A 134 7.92 4.19 -15.25
CA CYS A 134 7.12 5.26 -15.85
C CYS A 134 7.64 5.74 -17.21
N GLY A 135 8.31 4.88 -17.97
CA GLY A 135 8.76 5.19 -19.33
C GLY A 135 10.03 6.02 -19.42
N GLY A 136 10.83 6.09 -18.36
CA GLY A 136 12.09 6.85 -18.29
C GLY A 136 11.89 8.37 -18.16
N TYR A 137 10.70 8.82 -17.79
CA TYR A 137 10.49 10.23 -17.45
C TYR A 137 11.09 10.52 -16.06
N PRO A 138 11.75 11.68 -15.88
CA PRO A 138 12.24 12.09 -14.56
C PRO A 138 11.08 12.13 -13.55
N ILE A 139 11.20 11.37 -12.48
CA ILE A 139 10.20 11.27 -11.42
C ILE A 139 10.74 11.96 -10.16
N GLY A 140 9.88 12.70 -9.48
CA GLY A 140 10.08 13.15 -8.12
C GLY A 140 9.10 12.43 -7.20
N ALA A 141 9.52 12.11 -5.99
CA ALA A 141 8.64 11.58 -4.96
C ALA A 141 8.56 12.55 -3.79
N LYS A 142 7.40 12.60 -3.14
CA LYS A 142 7.17 13.36 -1.92
C LYS A 142 6.36 12.53 -0.94
N MET A 143 6.93 12.32 0.25
CA MET A 143 6.26 11.63 1.34
C MET A 143 5.28 12.58 2.04
N ILE A 144 4.07 12.09 2.28
CA ILE A 144 3.01 12.82 2.98
C ILE A 144 2.59 11.98 4.19
N GLY A 145 2.55 12.62 5.38
CA GLY A 145 2.15 11.98 6.62
C GLY A 145 3.28 11.21 7.34
N ASP A 146 2.93 10.67 8.49
CA ASP A 146 3.84 9.96 9.38
C ASP A 146 3.72 8.44 9.20
N ALA A 147 4.80 7.73 9.57
CA ALA A 147 4.79 6.26 9.55
C ALA A 147 3.80 5.71 10.59
N TYR A 148 2.95 4.78 10.16
CA TYR A 148 1.99 4.05 10.99
C TYR A 148 2.15 2.56 10.78
N LEU A 149 1.95 1.77 11.84
CA LEU A 149 2.13 0.31 11.80
C LEU A 149 0.96 -0.40 12.46
N SER A 150 0.31 -1.26 11.70
CA SER A 150 -0.78 -2.14 12.14
C SER A 150 -0.42 -3.62 11.99
N THR A 151 -1.27 -4.50 12.51
CA THR A 151 -1.13 -5.96 12.28
C THR A 151 -1.21 -6.31 10.80
N GLY A 152 -2.04 -5.58 10.03
CA GLY A 152 -2.17 -5.76 8.59
C GLY A 152 -0.85 -5.53 7.86
N ASP A 153 -0.13 -4.47 8.21
CA ASP A 153 1.16 -4.14 7.61
C ASP A 153 2.21 -5.21 7.89
N VAL A 154 2.29 -5.68 9.14
CA VAL A 154 3.23 -6.75 9.53
C VAL A 154 2.92 -8.07 8.84
N ASN A 155 1.64 -8.37 8.60
CA ASN A 155 1.19 -9.62 8.01
C ASN A 155 0.89 -9.52 6.50
N MET A 156 1.20 -8.41 5.85
CA MET A 156 0.88 -8.16 4.44
C MET A 156 1.43 -9.26 3.52
N VAL A 157 2.63 -9.76 3.81
CA VAL A 157 3.22 -10.92 3.16
C VAL A 157 3.58 -11.97 4.21
N SER A 158 2.99 -13.14 4.10
CA SER A 158 3.20 -14.22 5.07
C SER A 158 3.51 -15.54 4.38
N TRP A 159 4.56 -16.21 4.85
CA TRP A 159 4.88 -17.58 4.44
C TRP A 159 4.22 -18.58 5.37
N MET A 160 3.66 -19.64 4.80
CA MET A 160 2.97 -20.68 5.55
C MET A 160 3.60 -22.04 5.28
N ILE A 161 3.64 -22.89 6.33
CA ILE A 161 3.98 -24.29 6.21
C ILE A 161 2.70 -25.09 6.04
N SER A 162 2.60 -25.87 4.96
CA SER A 162 1.42 -26.69 4.70
C SER A 162 1.15 -27.67 5.85
N SER A 163 -0.11 -27.77 6.27
CA SER A 163 -0.54 -28.78 7.25
C SER A 163 -0.44 -30.22 6.75
N THR A 164 -0.21 -30.41 5.45
CA THR A 164 -0.06 -31.73 4.81
C THR A 164 1.40 -32.14 4.61
N THR A 165 2.38 -31.34 5.10
CA THR A 165 3.79 -31.70 4.99
C THR A 165 4.14 -32.83 5.95
N ASP A 166 4.95 -33.82 5.48
CA ASP A 166 5.49 -34.88 6.32
C ASP A 166 6.72 -34.45 7.14
N VAL A 167 7.27 -33.24 6.85
CA VAL A 167 8.51 -32.72 7.45
C VAL A 167 8.42 -31.30 7.94
N PRO A 168 7.44 -30.95 8.80
CA PRO A 168 7.17 -29.58 9.22
C PRO A 168 8.37 -28.92 9.94
N GLU A 169 9.14 -29.69 10.72
CA GLU A 169 10.33 -29.18 11.40
C GLU A 169 11.43 -28.77 10.41
N ALA A 170 11.63 -29.54 9.34
CA ALA A 170 12.62 -29.21 8.32
C ALA A 170 12.18 -27.98 7.53
N ALA A 171 10.91 -27.86 7.20
CA ALA A 171 10.34 -26.69 6.56
C ALA A 171 10.50 -25.43 7.42
N MET A 172 10.22 -25.52 8.73
CA MET A 172 10.43 -24.40 9.67
C MET A 172 11.91 -24.02 9.80
N LYS A 173 12.82 -25.00 9.87
CA LYS A 173 14.26 -24.72 9.89
C LYS A 173 14.73 -24.00 8.63
N PHE A 174 14.26 -24.42 7.47
CA PHE A 174 14.59 -23.75 6.21
C PHE A 174 14.04 -22.33 6.19
N LEU A 175 12.78 -22.12 6.56
CA LEU A 175 12.18 -20.79 6.65
C LEU A 175 12.96 -19.90 7.63
N ASN A 176 13.35 -20.42 8.80
CA ASN A 176 14.15 -19.67 9.77
C ASN A 176 15.51 -19.25 9.20
N LEU A 177 16.17 -20.08 8.38
CA LEU A 177 17.44 -19.73 7.73
C LEU A 177 17.30 -18.51 6.81
N THR A 178 16.16 -18.35 6.11
CA THR A 178 15.93 -17.16 5.28
C THR A 178 15.85 -15.86 6.08
N TYR A 179 15.63 -15.94 7.39
CA TYR A 179 15.58 -14.77 8.30
C TYR A 179 16.88 -14.56 9.09
N THR A 180 17.77 -15.57 9.15
CA THR A 180 18.94 -15.53 10.06
C THR A 180 20.28 -15.76 9.38
N ASP A 181 20.30 -16.16 8.12
CA ASP A 181 21.50 -16.53 7.38
C ASP A 181 21.57 -15.77 6.05
N ALA A 182 22.55 -14.85 5.96
CA ALA A 182 22.74 -14.00 4.80
C ALA A 182 23.12 -14.81 3.54
N ASP A 183 23.90 -15.90 3.69
CA ASP A 183 24.31 -16.70 2.54
C ASP A 183 23.11 -17.44 1.93
N VAL A 184 22.22 -17.96 2.80
CA VAL A 184 21.01 -18.65 2.34
C VAL A 184 20.07 -17.69 1.61
N ILE A 185 19.79 -16.51 2.20
CA ILE A 185 18.84 -15.58 1.56
C ILE A 185 19.41 -15.03 0.25
N ASN A 186 20.70 -14.65 0.20
CA ASN A 186 21.30 -14.13 -1.01
C ASN A 186 21.46 -15.19 -2.12
N LEU A 187 21.69 -16.45 -1.75
CA LEU A 187 21.65 -17.55 -2.72
C LEU A 187 20.26 -17.71 -3.35
N LEU A 188 19.20 -17.58 -2.56
CA LEU A 188 17.81 -17.66 -3.03
C LEU A 188 17.41 -16.47 -3.89
N ILE A 189 17.92 -15.27 -3.61
CA ILE A 189 17.57 -14.04 -4.36
C ILE A 189 18.43 -13.87 -5.61
N TYR A 190 19.74 -13.97 -5.46
CA TYR A 190 20.69 -13.63 -6.53
C TYR A 190 21.33 -14.85 -7.21
N GLY A 191 21.28 -16.03 -6.59
CA GLY A 191 21.91 -17.22 -7.16
C GLY A 191 23.40 -17.35 -6.78
N ILE A 192 24.24 -17.70 -7.76
CA ILE A 192 25.64 -18.07 -7.56
C ILE A 192 26.54 -16.90 -7.99
N GLU A 193 27.41 -16.44 -7.06
CA GLU A 193 28.42 -15.42 -7.35
C GLU A 193 29.33 -15.83 -8.51
N GLY A 194 29.62 -14.88 -9.40
CA GLY A 194 30.40 -15.08 -10.61
C GLY A 194 29.65 -15.73 -11.78
N ARG A 195 28.44 -16.24 -11.56
CA ARG A 195 27.56 -16.78 -12.60
C ARG A 195 26.32 -15.90 -12.81
N ASP A 196 25.61 -15.63 -11.72
CA ASP A 196 24.31 -14.94 -11.74
C ASP A 196 24.43 -13.50 -11.26
N TYR A 197 25.42 -13.21 -10.41
CA TYR A 197 25.77 -11.88 -9.95
C TYR A 197 27.26 -11.74 -9.66
N VAL A 198 27.74 -10.52 -9.55
CA VAL A 198 29.10 -10.19 -9.10
C VAL A 198 29.03 -9.21 -7.93
N LYS A 199 29.97 -9.30 -7.00
CA LYS A 199 30.13 -8.35 -5.89
C LYS A 199 30.99 -7.18 -6.32
N ASN A 200 30.55 -5.97 -6.02
CA ASN A 200 31.26 -4.73 -6.27
C ASN A 200 32.13 -4.34 -5.04
N ASP A 201 33.11 -3.48 -5.26
CA ASP A 201 34.03 -3.04 -4.21
C ASP A 201 33.32 -2.20 -3.10
N ASP A 202 32.15 -1.63 -3.40
CA ASP A 202 31.31 -0.87 -2.47
C ASP A 202 30.34 -1.74 -1.65
N GLY A 203 30.36 -3.05 -1.87
CA GLY A 203 29.50 -4.02 -1.17
C GLY A 203 28.14 -4.23 -1.81
N THR A 204 27.83 -3.54 -2.89
CA THR A 204 26.65 -3.83 -3.72
C THR A 204 26.88 -5.05 -4.61
N VAL A 205 25.84 -5.49 -5.31
CA VAL A 205 25.93 -6.54 -6.33
C VAL A 205 25.39 -6.02 -7.66
N SER A 206 25.96 -6.49 -8.74
CA SER A 206 25.47 -6.21 -10.10
C SER A 206 25.35 -7.49 -10.91
N TYR A 207 24.64 -7.43 -12.03
CA TYR A 207 24.64 -8.53 -12.97
C TYR A 207 26.00 -8.60 -13.69
N PRO A 208 26.46 -9.80 -14.16
CA PRO A 208 27.66 -9.93 -14.92
C PRO A 208 27.66 -9.01 -16.17
N GLU A 209 28.85 -8.65 -16.65
CA GLU A 209 29.00 -7.76 -17.82
C GLU A 209 28.18 -8.23 -19.03
N GLY A 210 27.29 -7.37 -19.51
CA GLY A 210 26.39 -7.63 -20.63
C GLY A 210 25.11 -8.39 -20.30
N GLU A 211 24.89 -8.72 -19.03
CA GLU A 211 23.68 -9.37 -18.53
C GLU A 211 22.81 -8.39 -17.74
N ASP A 212 21.53 -8.73 -17.62
CA ASP A 212 20.55 -8.02 -16.78
C ASP A 212 19.60 -9.02 -16.09
N SER A 213 18.61 -8.51 -15.36
CA SER A 213 17.64 -9.35 -14.64
C SER A 213 16.82 -10.30 -15.53
N THR A 214 16.83 -10.13 -16.84
CA THR A 214 16.09 -10.93 -17.81
C THR A 214 16.97 -11.95 -18.53
N THR A 215 18.28 -11.74 -18.54
CA THR A 215 19.25 -12.54 -19.29
C THR A 215 20.13 -13.44 -18.44
N VAL A 216 20.35 -13.09 -17.15
CA VAL A 216 21.11 -13.99 -16.24
C VAL A 216 20.44 -15.36 -16.08
N PRO A 217 21.22 -16.42 -15.90
CA PRO A 217 20.67 -17.78 -15.73
C PRO A 217 19.70 -17.91 -14.55
N TYR A 218 19.89 -17.13 -13.50
CA TYR A 218 19.02 -17.12 -12.33
C TYR A 218 18.99 -15.74 -11.64
N THR A 219 17.78 -15.28 -11.35
CA THR A 219 17.46 -14.29 -10.34
C THR A 219 16.00 -14.48 -9.90
N ALA A 220 15.73 -14.46 -8.61
CA ALA A 220 14.38 -14.70 -8.11
C ALA A 220 13.47 -13.47 -8.22
N GLN A 221 14.03 -12.27 -8.36
CA GLN A 221 13.31 -10.98 -8.34
C GLN A 221 12.37 -10.84 -7.12
N LEU A 222 12.64 -11.58 -6.05
CA LEU A 222 11.90 -11.59 -4.79
C LEU A 222 12.44 -10.48 -3.87
N SER A 223 12.45 -9.25 -4.38
CA SER A 223 12.85 -8.08 -3.60
C SER A 223 11.76 -7.64 -2.61
N CYS A 224 12.08 -6.68 -1.79
CA CYS A 224 11.12 -5.97 -0.93
C CYS A 224 10.49 -6.81 0.18
N GLY A 225 11.27 -7.68 0.84
CA GLY A 225 10.80 -8.41 2.03
C GLY A 225 9.76 -9.49 1.76
N THR A 226 9.53 -9.87 0.49
CA THR A 226 8.60 -10.95 0.14
C THR A 226 9.09 -12.34 0.55
N LEU A 227 10.38 -12.50 0.78
CA LEU A 227 10.97 -13.75 1.29
C LEU A 227 12.08 -13.45 2.30
N GLY A 228 11.91 -13.91 3.53
CA GLY A 228 12.94 -13.84 4.56
C GLY A 228 13.24 -12.43 5.07
N ASN A 229 14.46 -12.24 5.58
CA ASN A 229 14.89 -10.97 6.13
C ASN A 229 15.56 -10.09 5.06
N TYR A 230 14.85 -9.10 4.60
CA TYR A 230 15.30 -8.13 3.61
C TYR A 230 16.60 -7.41 4.02
N PHE A 231 16.81 -7.14 5.29
CA PHE A 231 18.02 -6.47 5.80
C PHE A 231 19.30 -7.33 5.74
N LEU A 232 19.20 -8.59 5.38
CA LEU A 232 20.35 -9.48 5.10
C LEU A 232 20.65 -9.61 3.60
N MET A 233 19.85 -9.01 2.73
CA MET A 233 20.05 -9.06 1.29
C MET A 233 21.11 -8.06 0.85
N TYR A 234 21.85 -8.40 -0.22
CA TYR A 234 22.74 -7.45 -0.89
C TYR A 234 21.90 -6.37 -1.58
N CYS A 235 22.41 -5.16 -1.61
CA CYS A 235 21.84 -4.08 -2.43
C CYS A 235 22.31 -4.21 -3.88
N LEU A 236 21.42 -4.01 -4.83
CA LEU A 236 21.80 -3.90 -6.24
C LEU A 236 22.57 -2.59 -6.47
N GLU A 237 23.48 -2.62 -7.44
CA GLU A 237 24.16 -1.43 -7.96
C GLU A 237 23.15 -0.35 -8.32
N GLY A 238 23.41 0.87 -7.88
CA GLY A 238 22.50 2.01 -8.06
C GLY A 238 21.48 2.20 -6.94
N SER A 239 21.31 1.23 -6.02
CA SER A 239 20.57 1.43 -4.79
C SER A 239 21.48 2.03 -3.70
N ASP A 240 20.92 2.86 -2.84
CA ASP A 240 21.64 3.38 -1.68
C ASP A 240 21.48 2.42 -0.49
N PRO A 241 22.59 1.78 0.00
CA PRO A 241 22.51 0.93 1.19
C PRO A 241 21.99 1.66 2.44
N ALA A 242 22.13 2.98 2.52
CA ALA A 242 21.58 3.78 3.62
C ALA A 242 20.04 3.77 3.67
N SER A 243 19.37 3.36 2.59
CA SER A 243 17.91 3.20 2.55
C SER A 243 17.43 2.14 3.55
N LEU A 244 18.19 1.06 3.75
CA LEU A 244 17.88 0.04 4.75
C LEU A 244 17.92 0.59 6.18
N ASP A 245 18.89 1.44 6.48
CA ASP A 245 19.00 2.11 7.79
C ASP A 245 17.83 3.08 7.99
N TRP A 246 17.44 3.79 6.94
CA TRP A 246 16.27 4.68 6.97
C TRP A 246 14.98 3.90 7.24
N GLU A 247 14.75 2.77 6.57
CA GLU A 247 13.56 1.92 6.79
C GLU A 247 13.53 1.38 8.23
N LEU A 248 14.68 0.93 8.76
CA LEU A 248 14.78 0.50 10.15
C LEU A 248 14.44 1.63 11.12
N GLU A 249 14.80 2.86 10.80
CA GLU A 249 14.46 4.02 11.63
C GLU A 249 12.97 4.34 11.54
N GLN A 250 12.35 4.26 10.34
CA GLN A 250 10.90 4.42 10.20
C GLN A 250 10.13 3.40 11.06
N ASN A 251 10.55 2.14 11.07
CA ASN A 251 9.96 1.11 11.92
C ASN A 251 10.04 1.43 13.42
N LYS A 252 11.10 2.14 13.88
CA LYS A 252 11.26 2.52 15.28
C LYS A 252 10.38 3.71 15.69
N ILE A 253 10.20 4.68 14.77
CA ILE A 253 9.45 5.90 15.03
C ILE A 253 7.97 5.81 14.65
N ALA A 254 7.59 4.77 13.89
CA ALA A 254 6.21 4.56 13.47
C ALA A 254 5.27 4.53 14.66
N LYS A 255 4.16 5.26 14.56
CA LYS A 255 3.04 5.12 15.50
C LYS A 255 2.45 3.73 15.34
N THR A 256 2.36 2.99 16.43
CA THR A 256 1.85 1.62 16.43
C THR A 256 0.36 1.62 16.77
N SER A 257 -0.43 0.85 16.02
CA SER A 257 -1.85 0.64 16.32
C SER A 257 -2.05 0.12 17.75
N PRO A 258 -3.06 0.62 18.49
CA PRO A 258 -3.42 0.09 19.80
C PRO A 258 -3.93 -1.35 19.74
N ALA A 259 -4.29 -1.86 18.56
CA ALA A 259 -4.69 -3.26 18.31
C ALA A 259 -3.58 -4.11 17.68
N MET A 260 -2.31 -3.71 17.78
CA MET A 260 -1.20 -4.49 17.25
C MET A 260 -1.19 -5.92 17.81
N GLY A 261 -1.27 -6.90 16.93
CA GLY A 261 -1.39 -8.34 17.25
C GLY A 261 -2.82 -8.88 17.19
N PHE A 262 -3.84 -8.01 17.07
CA PHE A 262 -5.21 -8.46 16.85
C PHE A 262 -5.42 -8.95 15.41
N THR A 263 -6.18 -10.02 15.26
CA THR A 263 -6.63 -10.55 13.97
C THR A 263 -8.09 -10.93 14.05
N PHE A 264 -8.91 -10.40 13.15
CA PHE A 264 -10.33 -10.69 13.09
C PHE A 264 -10.62 -12.05 12.45
N ASP A 265 -11.41 -12.89 13.09
CA ASP A 265 -12.00 -14.09 12.50
C ASP A 265 -13.39 -13.83 11.97
N SER A 266 -13.52 -13.73 10.65
CA SER A 266 -14.78 -13.44 9.96
C SER A 266 -15.71 -14.66 9.82
N SER A 267 -15.36 -15.85 10.37
CA SER A 267 -16.10 -17.10 10.16
C SER A 267 -17.56 -17.01 10.58
N SER A 268 -17.87 -16.29 11.67
CA SER A 268 -19.24 -16.12 12.17
C SER A 268 -20.13 -15.22 11.32
N VAL A 269 -19.52 -14.32 10.52
CA VAL A 269 -20.20 -13.31 9.68
C VAL A 269 -19.82 -13.40 8.21
N LYS A 270 -19.35 -14.57 7.77
CA LYS A 270 -18.82 -14.78 6.41
C LYS A 270 -19.80 -14.37 5.30
N THR A 271 -21.09 -14.59 5.48
CA THR A 271 -22.11 -14.23 4.50
C THR A 271 -22.25 -12.71 4.38
N GLN A 272 -22.35 -12.04 5.52
CA GLN A 272 -22.44 -10.58 5.59
C GLN A 272 -21.14 -9.94 5.05
N TYR A 273 -19.98 -10.49 5.45
CA TYR A 273 -18.67 -10.03 4.96
C TYR A 273 -18.60 -10.04 3.43
N THR A 274 -19.05 -11.13 2.79
CA THR A 274 -19.10 -11.22 1.32
C THR A 274 -20.08 -10.22 0.72
N ALA A 275 -21.28 -10.07 1.30
CA ALA A 275 -22.29 -9.14 0.80
C ALA A 275 -21.83 -7.68 0.93
N VAL A 276 -21.27 -7.30 2.08
CA VAL A 276 -20.73 -5.96 2.35
C VAL A 276 -19.59 -5.62 1.39
N ASN A 277 -18.63 -6.53 1.18
CA ASN A 277 -17.56 -6.29 0.22
C ASN A 277 -18.05 -6.09 -1.23
N ASN A 278 -19.14 -6.73 -1.62
CA ASN A 278 -19.75 -6.47 -2.92
C ASN A 278 -20.36 -5.06 -3.00
N VAL A 279 -20.98 -4.57 -1.93
CA VAL A 279 -21.49 -3.20 -1.86
C VAL A 279 -20.33 -2.19 -1.90
N ILE A 280 -19.26 -2.42 -1.14
CA ILE A 280 -18.05 -1.57 -1.17
C ILE A 280 -17.50 -1.45 -2.59
N LYS A 281 -17.31 -2.57 -3.28
CA LYS A 281 -16.82 -2.61 -4.67
C LYS A 281 -17.74 -1.88 -5.66
N GLN A 282 -19.03 -1.77 -5.36
CA GLN A 282 -19.98 -1.07 -6.22
C GLN A 282 -19.90 0.46 -6.09
N TYR A 283 -19.72 0.98 -4.88
CA TYR A 283 -19.80 2.41 -4.59
C TYR A 283 -18.42 3.08 -4.49
N MET A 284 -17.47 2.42 -3.80
CA MET A 284 -16.20 3.03 -3.43
C MET A 284 -15.38 3.54 -4.63
N PRO A 285 -15.26 2.83 -5.77
CA PRO A 285 -14.51 3.36 -6.91
C PRO A 285 -15.05 4.69 -7.42
N GLY A 286 -16.38 4.83 -7.48
CA GLY A 286 -17.02 6.07 -7.93
C GLY A 286 -16.88 7.23 -6.94
N LEU A 287 -16.99 6.95 -5.65
CA LEU A 287 -16.82 7.95 -4.58
C LEU A 287 -15.34 8.35 -4.47
N ASN A 288 -14.42 7.39 -4.40
CA ASN A 288 -12.99 7.66 -4.22
C ASN A 288 -12.34 8.29 -5.45
N CYS A 289 -12.89 8.11 -6.66
CA CYS A 289 -12.42 8.78 -7.87
C CYS A 289 -13.20 10.05 -8.24
N GLY A 290 -14.21 10.41 -7.46
CA GLY A 290 -14.99 11.64 -7.62
C GLY A 290 -16.04 11.60 -8.74
N SER A 291 -16.28 10.47 -9.39
CA SER A 291 -17.31 10.36 -10.44
C SER A 291 -18.73 10.32 -9.88
N LEU A 292 -18.91 9.86 -8.64
CA LEU A 292 -20.17 9.92 -7.90
C LEU A 292 -20.22 11.17 -7.02
N ASP A 293 -21.43 11.68 -6.83
CA ASP A 293 -21.69 12.84 -5.97
C ASP A 293 -21.83 12.38 -4.51
N PRO A 294 -20.89 12.77 -3.60
CA PRO A 294 -20.94 12.34 -2.21
C PRO A 294 -22.19 12.76 -1.47
N ASP A 295 -22.77 13.93 -1.77
CA ASP A 295 -23.98 14.41 -1.10
C ASP A 295 -25.20 13.54 -1.32
N THR A 296 -25.23 12.79 -2.42
CA THR A 296 -26.37 11.92 -2.76
C THR A 296 -26.06 10.45 -2.64
N GLU A 297 -24.79 10.04 -2.75
CA GLU A 297 -24.41 8.62 -2.86
C GLU A 297 -23.89 8.03 -1.55
N ILE A 298 -23.29 8.82 -0.65
CA ILE A 298 -22.83 8.29 0.64
C ILE A 298 -23.99 7.75 1.47
N GLU A 299 -25.11 8.47 1.54
CA GLU A 299 -26.30 8.00 2.28
C GLU A 299 -26.85 6.67 1.71
N LYS A 300 -26.88 6.53 0.38
CA LYS A 300 -27.28 5.29 -0.28
C LYS A 300 -26.31 4.16 -0.05
N PHE A 301 -25.01 4.47 -0.07
CA PHE A 301 -23.94 3.52 0.19
C PHE A 301 -24.02 2.97 1.61
N VAL A 302 -24.07 3.84 2.62
CA VAL A 302 -24.21 3.45 4.03
C VAL A 302 -25.47 2.60 4.23
N LYS A 303 -26.61 3.03 3.66
CA LYS A 303 -27.83 2.23 3.72
C LYS A 303 -27.66 0.85 3.09
N ALA A 304 -26.99 0.75 1.94
CA ALA A 304 -26.76 -0.53 1.26
C ALA A 304 -25.82 -1.45 2.08
N LEU A 305 -24.84 -0.87 2.79
CA LEU A 305 -23.99 -1.60 3.73
C LEU A 305 -24.79 -2.16 4.90
N ASP A 306 -25.67 -1.36 5.50
CA ASP A 306 -26.56 -1.82 6.59
C ASP A 306 -27.49 -2.94 6.12
N ASP A 307 -28.11 -2.78 4.96
CA ASP A 307 -28.99 -3.81 4.35
C ASP A 307 -28.23 -5.11 4.03
N ALA A 308 -26.90 -5.04 3.83
CA ALA A 308 -25.99 -6.18 3.61
C ALA A 308 -25.49 -6.84 4.92
N GLY A 309 -25.82 -6.27 6.09
CA GLY A 309 -25.43 -6.80 7.41
C GLY A 309 -24.11 -6.22 7.94
N TYR A 310 -23.76 -5.00 7.56
CA TYR A 310 -22.51 -4.35 8.00
C TYR A 310 -22.42 -4.23 9.51
N GLN A 311 -23.54 -3.89 10.20
CA GLN A 311 -23.58 -3.79 11.65
C GLN A 311 -23.23 -5.11 12.35
N ASP A 312 -23.59 -6.26 11.77
CA ASP A 312 -23.22 -7.58 12.33
C ASP A 312 -21.69 -7.77 12.31
N ILE A 313 -21.00 -7.26 11.26
CA ILE A 313 -19.54 -7.33 11.17
C ILE A 313 -18.88 -6.41 12.19
N LEU A 314 -19.35 -5.17 12.32
CA LEU A 314 -18.83 -4.22 13.31
C LEU A 314 -18.94 -4.78 14.71
N ASN A 315 -20.12 -5.34 15.08
CA ASN A 315 -20.35 -5.95 16.38
C ASN A 315 -19.43 -7.16 16.61
N ALA A 316 -19.28 -8.04 15.62
CA ALA A 316 -18.40 -9.21 15.73
C ALA A 316 -16.91 -8.81 15.87
N LYS A 317 -16.46 -7.78 15.15
CA LYS A 317 -15.11 -7.23 15.30
C LYS A 317 -14.90 -6.64 16.69
N GLN A 318 -15.84 -5.81 17.17
CA GLN A 318 -15.76 -5.22 18.51
C GLN A 318 -15.72 -6.27 19.60
N GLU A 319 -16.60 -7.28 19.55
CA GLU A 319 -16.63 -8.37 20.52
C GLU A 319 -15.30 -9.12 20.59
N GLN A 320 -14.71 -9.43 19.42
CA GLN A 320 -13.42 -10.12 19.35
C GLN A 320 -12.28 -9.23 19.82
N LEU A 321 -12.29 -7.94 19.49
CA LEU A 321 -11.29 -6.96 19.93
C LEU A 321 -11.35 -6.81 21.46
N ASP A 322 -12.54 -6.66 22.05
CA ASP A 322 -12.70 -6.55 23.49
C ASP A 322 -12.20 -7.81 24.23
N ALA A 323 -12.50 -9.00 23.66
CA ALA A 323 -12.01 -10.26 24.21
C ALA A 323 -10.47 -10.37 24.12
N TRP A 324 -9.88 -9.91 23.00
CA TRP A 324 -8.43 -9.88 22.83
C TRP A 324 -7.77 -8.89 23.81
N VAL A 325 -8.30 -7.68 23.96
CA VAL A 325 -7.81 -6.67 24.92
C VAL A 325 -7.85 -7.20 26.35
N ALA A 326 -8.91 -7.95 26.71
CA ALA A 326 -9.02 -8.54 28.03
C ALA A 326 -7.92 -9.58 28.34
N GLN A 327 -7.37 -10.22 27.31
CA GLN A 327 -6.28 -11.21 27.43
C GLN A 327 -4.89 -10.56 27.53
N GLN A 328 -4.74 -9.28 27.16
CA GLN A 328 -3.47 -8.54 27.23
C GLN A 328 -3.18 -7.98 28.64
N LYS A 329 -4.17 -7.97 29.52
CA LYS A 329 -4.07 -7.52 30.94
C LYS A 329 -3.62 -8.64 31.83
#